data_785e32769e3d1c82ecc89878e6e75b9b
#
_entry.id   785e32769e3d1c82ecc89878e6e75b9b
#
_cell.length_a   1.000
_cell.length_b   1.000
_cell.length_c   1.000
_cell.angle_alpha   90.00
_cell.angle_beta   90.00
_cell.angle_gamma   90.00
#
_symmetry.space_group_name_H-M   'P 1'
#
loop_
_entity.id
_entity.type
_entity.pdbx_description
1 polymer ?
#
loop_
_entity_poly.entity_id
_entity_poly.type
_entity_poly.pdbx_seq_one_letter_code
_entity_poly.pdbx_strand_id
1 'polypeptide(L)'
;MPQLEVKDIHTAYGLSKVLFGVSFTVEPGECVSLIGRNGVGKTTTMRSIIGLTPPNAGSVVFEGHDITGMSTHRVAQRGLGFVPEERRIFPDLTVWENLDIARRSPPSGKGWSEDEVFDLFPDLANIQGRLGGVLSGGQQQMLTIARSLMGNPRLLLLDEPSEGLAPRVVETMLEKVLQLKQSGLSIVLAEQNLSFVLNLSDHCHIMEKGEVRYSGTAKELKSQPEILEQYLTL
;
A
#
# COMPACT_ATOMS: atom_id res chain seq x y z
N MET A 1 -10.42 14.40 -11.72
CA MET A 1 -9.45 13.51 -12.40
C MET A 1 -8.90 12.57 -11.35
N PRO A 2 -8.93 11.27 -11.59
CA PRO A 2 -8.35 10.33 -10.64
C PRO A 2 -6.88 10.65 -10.37
N GLN A 3 -6.44 10.39 -9.15
CA GLN A 3 -5.04 10.59 -8.76
C GLN A 3 -4.16 9.48 -9.33
N LEU A 4 -4.66 8.24 -9.36
CA LEU A 4 -4.01 7.11 -10.01
C LEU A 4 -4.99 6.46 -10.98
N GLU A 5 -4.53 6.18 -12.20
CA GLU A 5 -5.23 5.38 -13.18
C GLU A 5 -4.34 4.21 -13.61
N VAL A 6 -4.83 3.00 -13.41
CA VAL A 6 -4.24 1.76 -13.91
C VAL A 6 -5.13 1.26 -15.03
N LYS A 7 -4.59 1.13 -16.25
CA LYS A 7 -5.36 0.81 -17.45
C LYS A 7 -4.79 -0.42 -18.13
N ASP A 8 -5.55 -1.50 -18.12
CA ASP A 8 -5.31 -2.74 -18.88
C ASP A 8 -3.86 -3.26 -18.74
N ILE A 9 -3.32 -3.24 -17.51
CA ILE A 9 -1.93 -3.66 -17.32
C ILE A 9 -1.79 -5.18 -17.41
N HIS A 10 -0.82 -5.60 -18.20
CA HIS A 10 -0.35 -6.99 -18.33
C HIS A 10 1.09 -7.07 -17.85
N THR A 11 1.38 -8.00 -16.95
CA THR A 11 2.73 -8.12 -16.36
C THR A 11 3.17 -9.58 -16.33
N ALA A 12 4.45 -9.80 -16.61
CA ALA A 12 5.06 -11.12 -16.59
C ALA A 12 6.43 -11.11 -15.92
N TYR A 13 6.81 -12.23 -15.31
CA TYR A 13 8.16 -12.53 -14.84
C TYR A 13 8.81 -13.49 -15.84
N GLY A 14 9.64 -12.97 -16.73
CA GLY A 14 10.17 -13.74 -17.87
C GLY A 14 9.03 -14.22 -18.77
N LEU A 15 8.84 -15.54 -18.89
CA LEU A 15 7.76 -16.14 -19.68
C LEU A 15 6.45 -16.37 -18.90
N SER A 16 6.49 -16.22 -17.58
CA SER A 16 5.32 -16.45 -16.72
C SER A 16 4.45 -15.19 -16.63
N LYS A 17 3.32 -15.20 -17.32
CA LYS A 17 2.33 -14.13 -17.25
C LYS A 17 1.60 -14.20 -15.91
N VAL A 18 1.42 -13.06 -15.24
CA VAL A 18 0.79 -12.94 -13.93
C VAL A 18 -0.42 -12.00 -13.94
N LEU A 19 -0.36 -10.88 -14.65
CA LEU A 19 -1.49 -9.96 -14.78
C LEU A 19 -2.05 -10.00 -16.21
N PHE A 20 -3.38 -9.96 -16.29
CA PHE A 20 -4.12 -10.11 -17.53
C PHE A 20 -5.18 -9.00 -17.70
N GLY A 21 -4.72 -7.74 -17.80
CA GLY A 21 -5.62 -6.62 -18.08
C GLY A 21 -6.21 -5.98 -16.82
N VAL A 22 -5.43 -5.84 -15.74
CA VAL A 22 -5.90 -5.20 -14.50
C VAL A 22 -6.12 -3.72 -14.73
N SER A 23 -7.32 -3.24 -14.34
CA SER A 23 -7.73 -1.83 -14.46
C SER A 23 -8.47 -1.37 -13.23
N PHE A 24 -8.11 -0.20 -12.70
CA PHE A 24 -8.82 0.51 -11.64
C PHE A 24 -8.35 1.97 -11.54
N THR A 25 -9.07 2.77 -10.77
CA THR A 25 -8.73 4.18 -10.49
C THR A 25 -8.73 4.44 -9.00
N VAL A 26 -8.03 5.50 -8.59
CA VAL A 26 -8.03 6.02 -7.22
C VAL A 26 -8.24 7.52 -7.28
N GLU A 27 -9.29 8.02 -6.61
CA GLU A 27 -9.52 9.45 -6.47
C GLU A 27 -8.67 10.03 -5.30
N PRO A 28 -8.42 11.35 -5.26
CA PRO A 28 -7.69 11.96 -4.15
C PRO A 28 -8.33 11.69 -2.79
N GLY A 29 -7.54 11.21 -1.82
CA GLY A 29 -7.98 10.86 -0.47
C GLY A 29 -8.74 9.53 -0.37
N GLU A 30 -8.87 8.79 -1.45
CA GLU A 30 -9.56 7.50 -1.49
C GLU A 30 -8.66 6.35 -1.04
N CYS A 31 -9.25 5.35 -0.40
CA CYS A 31 -8.64 4.03 -0.18
C CYS A 31 -9.29 2.99 -1.10
N VAL A 32 -8.50 2.46 -2.03
CA VAL A 32 -8.90 1.39 -2.94
C VAL A 32 -8.20 0.10 -2.58
N SER A 33 -8.94 -1.00 -2.40
CA SER A 33 -8.36 -2.29 -2.05
C SER A 33 -8.40 -3.29 -3.19
N LEU A 34 -7.28 -3.98 -3.37
CA LEU A 34 -7.14 -5.20 -4.16
C LEU A 34 -7.24 -6.40 -3.21
N ILE A 35 -8.30 -7.19 -3.35
CA ILE A 35 -8.62 -8.30 -2.45
C ILE A 35 -8.42 -9.61 -3.21
N GLY A 36 -7.95 -10.62 -2.53
CA GLY A 36 -7.83 -11.95 -3.09
C GLY A 36 -6.81 -12.80 -2.36
N ARG A 37 -6.79 -14.08 -2.70
CA ARG A 37 -5.88 -15.07 -2.10
C ARG A 37 -4.42 -14.79 -2.47
N ASN A 38 -3.51 -15.49 -1.81
CA ASN A 38 -2.09 -15.41 -2.17
C ASN A 38 -1.87 -15.92 -3.60
N GLY A 39 -0.99 -15.24 -4.36
CA GLY A 39 -0.64 -15.59 -5.72
C GLY A 39 -1.61 -15.12 -6.80
N VAL A 40 -2.69 -14.38 -6.49
CA VAL A 40 -3.64 -13.88 -7.51
C VAL A 40 -3.16 -12.66 -8.28
N GLY A 41 -2.03 -12.04 -7.87
CA GLY A 41 -1.44 -10.91 -8.60
C GLY A 41 -1.46 -9.57 -7.87
N LYS A 42 -1.94 -9.47 -6.61
CA LYS A 42 -1.98 -8.23 -5.82
C LYS A 42 -0.63 -7.53 -5.73
N THR A 43 0.37 -8.22 -5.17
CA THR A 43 1.77 -7.73 -5.08
C THR A 43 2.36 -7.38 -6.43
N THR A 44 2.07 -8.18 -7.47
CA THR A 44 2.54 -7.89 -8.83
C THR A 44 1.94 -6.59 -9.35
N THR A 45 0.66 -6.33 -9.07
CA THR A 45 -0.01 -5.06 -9.41
C THR A 45 0.69 -3.88 -8.73
N MET A 46 0.94 -3.97 -7.41
CA MET A 46 1.68 -2.93 -6.66
C MET A 46 3.08 -2.70 -7.26
N ARG A 47 3.81 -3.78 -7.54
CA ARG A 47 5.16 -3.73 -8.14
C ARG A 47 5.15 -3.14 -9.55
N SER A 48 4.08 -3.38 -10.31
CA SER A 48 3.92 -2.79 -11.65
C SER A 48 3.72 -1.28 -11.56
N ILE A 49 2.87 -0.82 -10.64
CA ILE A 49 2.60 0.60 -10.41
C ILE A 49 3.86 1.35 -10.00
N ILE A 50 4.63 0.83 -9.02
CA ILE A 50 5.84 1.50 -8.50
C ILE A 50 7.06 1.34 -9.43
N GLY A 51 6.96 0.56 -10.52
CA GLY A 51 8.04 0.36 -11.48
C GLY A 51 9.11 -0.67 -11.08
N LEU A 52 8.82 -1.53 -10.10
CA LEU A 52 9.68 -2.67 -9.72
C LEU A 52 9.57 -3.84 -10.72
N THR A 53 8.40 -4.02 -11.30
CA THR A 53 8.12 -5.01 -12.35
C THR A 53 7.23 -4.33 -13.39
N PRO A 54 7.80 -3.55 -14.30
CA PRO A 54 7.03 -2.76 -15.27
C PRO A 54 6.07 -3.63 -16.08
N PRO A 55 4.85 -3.14 -16.38
CA PRO A 55 3.91 -3.88 -17.19
C PRO A 55 4.43 -4.02 -18.65
N ASN A 56 4.10 -5.15 -19.28
CA ASN A 56 4.42 -5.41 -20.69
C ASN A 56 3.45 -4.72 -21.66
N ALA A 57 2.22 -4.42 -21.19
CA ALA A 57 1.18 -3.70 -21.92
C ALA A 57 0.27 -2.96 -20.92
N GLY A 58 -0.53 -2.04 -21.43
CA GLY A 58 -1.34 -1.13 -20.62
C GLY A 58 -0.58 0.09 -20.16
N SER A 59 -1.16 0.86 -19.25
CA SER A 59 -0.55 2.09 -18.75
C SER A 59 -0.88 2.36 -17.29
N VAL A 60 0.02 3.11 -16.62
CA VAL A 60 -0.15 3.63 -15.28
C VAL A 60 0.05 5.14 -15.32
N VAL A 61 -1.00 5.88 -14.95
CA VAL A 61 -0.97 7.35 -14.94
C VAL A 61 -1.17 7.84 -13.51
N PHE A 62 -0.27 8.67 -13.02
CA PHE A 62 -0.33 9.28 -11.70
C PHE A 62 -0.38 10.79 -11.83
N GLU A 63 -1.47 11.40 -11.31
CA GLU A 63 -1.72 12.85 -11.39
C GLU A 63 -1.56 13.40 -12.81
N GLY A 64 -2.15 12.69 -13.78
CA GLY A 64 -2.12 13.06 -15.20
C GLY A 64 -0.78 12.81 -15.91
N HIS A 65 0.22 12.24 -15.23
CA HIS A 65 1.51 11.91 -15.82
C HIS A 65 1.62 10.39 -16.03
N ASP A 66 1.97 9.98 -17.23
CA ASP A 66 2.32 8.58 -17.51
C ASP A 66 3.61 8.22 -16.79
N ILE A 67 3.51 7.21 -15.91
CA ILE A 67 4.63 6.65 -15.15
C ILE A 67 4.96 5.21 -15.57
N THR A 68 4.32 4.71 -16.63
CA THR A 68 4.52 3.35 -17.14
C THR A 68 5.98 3.08 -17.47
N GLY A 69 6.55 2.04 -16.85
CA GLY A 69 7.97 1.69 -17.05
C GLY A 69 8.98 2.71 -16.51
N MET A 70 8.53 3.74 -15.81
CA MET A 70 9.43 4.67 -15.13
C MET A 70 10.19 3.96 -14.00
N SER A 71 11.46 4.31 -13.79
CA SER A 71 12.25 3.73 -12.70
C SER A 71 11.67 4.07 -11.33
N THR A 72 11.70 3.12 -10.39
CA THR A 72 11.08 3.21 -9.05
C THR A 72 11.45 4.51 -8.31
N HIS A 73 12.73 4.93 -8.36
CA HIS A 73 13.15 6.16 -7.68
C HIS A 73 12.47 7.42 -8.26
N ARG A 74 12.21 7.46 -9.57
CA ARG A 74 11.47 8.56 -10.21
C ARG A 74 10.00 8.54 -9.86
N VAL A 75 9.40 7.35 -9.79
CA VAL A 75 8.01 7.17 -9.32
C VAL A 75 7.88 7.64 -7.88
N ALA A 76 8.81 7.25 -7.00
CA ALA A 76 8.85 7.71 -5.62
C ALA A 76 9.06 9.24 -5.49
N GLN A 77 9.88 9.85 -6.37
CA GLN A 77 10.06 11.31 -6.41
C GLN A 77 8.78 12.04 -6.83
N ARG A 78 7.87 11.38 -7.54
CA ARG A 78 6.55 11.92 -7.88
C ARG A 78 5.52 11.77 -6.75
N GLY A 79 5.91 11.21 -5.61
CA GLY A 79 5.06 11.11 -4.43
C GLY A 79 4.27 9.81 -4.31
N LEU A 80 4.70 8.71 -4.94
CA LEU A 80 4.20 7.38 -4.62
C LEU A 80 5.09 6.73 -3.54
N GLY A 81 4.50 6.38 -2.40
CA GLY A 81 5.13 5.55 -1.38
C GLY A 81 4.81 4.07 -1.60
N PHE A 82 5.69 3.18 -1.18
CA PHE A 82 5.45 1.73 -1.22
C PHE A 82 5.93 1.06 0.05
N VAL A 83 5.04 0.32 0.68
CA VAL A 83 5.28 -0.53 1.85
C VAL A 83 5.11 -1.98 1.40
N PRO A 84 6.20 -2.71 1.18
CA PRO A 84 6.13 -4.11 0.78
C PRO A 84 5.80 -5.01 1.97
N GLU A 85 5.27 -6.20 1.68
CA GLU A 85 4.96 -7.27 2.64
C GLU A 85 6.16 -7.64 3.54
N GLU A 86 7.37 -7.72 2.95
CA GLU A 86 8.58 -8.17 3.65
C GLU A 86 9.17 -7.13 4.62
N ARG A 87 8.47 -6.03 4.91
CA ARG A 87 8.83 -4.95 5.86
C ARG A 87 10.10 -4.16 5.49
N ARG A 88 11.18 -4.78 5.02
CA ARG A 88 12.43 -4.21 4.51
C ARG A 88 12.99 -3.04 5.33
N ILE A 89 12.98 -3.16 6.65
CA ILE A 89 13.66 -2.20 7.53
C ILE A 89 15.18 -2.34 7.41
N PHE A 90 15.92 -1.35 7.85
CA PHE A 90 17.39 -1.44 8.04
C PHE A 90 17.65 -1.96 9.45
N PRO A 91 18.04 -3.24 9.63
CA PRO A 91 18.12 -3.87 10.94
C PRO A 91 19.22 -3.29 11.82
N ASP A 92 20.29 -2.80 11.23
CA ASP A 92 21.47 -2.25 11.91
C ASP A 92 21.34 -0.74 12.19
N LEU A 93 20.27 -0.12 11.74
CA LEU A 93 19.92 1.27 12.05
C LEU A 93 18.88 1.32 13.17
N THR A 94 18.97 2.36 13.99
CA THR A 94 17.92 2.67 14.99
C THR A 94 16.60 3.01 14.33
N VAL A 95 15.50 3.05 15.10
CA VAL A 95 14.20 3.52 14.62
C VAL A 95 14.33 4.92 14.04
N TRP A 96 14.98 5.83 14.75
CA TRP A 96 15.20 7.19 14.30
C TRP A 96 15.99 7.25 12.98
N GLU A 97 17.10 6.54 12.87
CA GLU A 97 17.91 6.51 11.64
C GLU A 97 17.17 5.89 10.46
N ASN A 98 16.30 4.87 10.70
CA ASN A 98 15.42 4.34 9.68
C ASN A 98 14.46 5.39 9.12
N LEU A 99 13.96 6.31 9.96
CA LEU A 99 13.09 7.41 9.53
C LEU A 99 13.90 8.49 8.80
N ASP A 100 15.03 8.88 9.36
CA ASP A 100 15.85 9.98 8.85
C ASP A 100 16.40 9.71 7.44
N ILE A 101 16.85 8.48 7.15
CA ILE A 101 17.37 8.10 5.83
C ILE A 101 16.32 8.25 4.69
N ALA A 102 15.04 8.21 5.03
CA ALA A 102 13.95 8.38 4.07
C ALA A 102 13.42 9.81 3.97
N ARG A 103 13.89 10.71 4.85
CA ARG A 103 13.43 12.09 4.95
C ARG A 103 13.56 12.83 3.62
N ARG A 104 12.47 13.41 3.18
CA ARG A 104 12.41 14.29 2.01
C ARG A 104 11.61 15.54 2.35
N SER A 105 12.09 16.68 1.88
CA SER A 105 11.31 17.92 1.97
C SER A 105 10.14 17.87 0.98
N PRO A 106 8.91 18.13 1.42
CA PRO A 106 7.77 18.16 0.52
C PRO A 106 7.83 19.39 -0.40
N PRO A 107 7.43 19.27 -1.67
CA PRO A 107 7.46 20.39 -2.63
C PRO A 107 6.60 21.59 -2.18
N SER A 108 5.53 21.35 -1.42
CA SER A 108 4.59 22.37 -0.94
C SER A 108 4.96 23.00 0.40
N GLY A 109 6.08 22.59 1.03
CA GLY A 109 6.45 23.01 2.39
C GLY A 109 5.57 22.40 3.50
N LYS A 110 4.48 21.71 3.18
CA LYS A 110 3.64 20.93 4.10
C LYS A 110 3.80 19.46 3.80
N GLY A 111 4.15 18.66 4.79
CA GLY A 111 4.31 17.22 4.66
C GLY A 111 4.61 16.59 5.99
N TRP A 112 4.84 15.30 6.02
CA TRP A 112 5.12 14.55 7.22
C TRP A 112 6.45 14.97 7.85
N SER A 113 6.37 15.58 9.02
CA SER A 113 7.52 15.81 9.89
C SER A 113 7.77 14.58 10.76
N GLU A 114 8.94 14.54 11.38
CA GLU A 114 9.28 13.51 12.36
C GLU A 114 8.32 13.50 13.56
N ASP A 115 7.98 14.68 14.05
CA ASP A 115 7.04 14.83 15.19
C ASP A 115 5.66 14.27 14.81
N GLU A 116 5.11 14.61 13.63
CA GLU A 116 3.82 14.09 13.16
C GLU A 116 3.85 12.56 12.97
N VAL A 117 4.98 12.00 12.52
CA VAL A 117 5.14 10.54 12.40
C VAL A 117 5.21 9.89 13.78
N PHE A 118 5.90 10.49 14.74
CA PHE A 118 5.94 9.96 16.11
C PHE A 118 4.61 10.16 16.86
N ASP A 119 3.87 11.22 16.60
CA ASP A 119 2.50 11.39 17.10
C ASP A 119 1.56 10.31 16.58
N LEU A 120 1.70 9.95 15.30
CA LEU A 120 0.96 8.85 14.70
C LEU A 120 1.39 7.48 15.28
N PHE A 121 2.68 7.28 15.54
CA PHE A 121 3.26 6.02 16.04
C PHE A 121 4.00 6.21 17.37
N PRO A 122 3.29 6.50 18.50
CA PRO A 122 3.92 6.82 19.79
C PRO A 122 4.77 5.66 20.33
N ASP A 123 4.43 4.41 20.00
CA ASP A 123 5.24 3.24 20.36
C ASP A 123 6.65 3.30 19.75
N LEU A 124 6.78 3.84 18.52
CA LEU A 124 8.09 4.04 17.87
C LEU A 124 8.86 5.20 18.51
N ALA A 125 8.18 6.28 18.90
CA ALA A 125 8.78 7.40 19.62
C ALA A 125 9.46 6.94 20.92
N ASN A 126 8.79 6.07 21.70
CA ASN A 126 9.33 5.53 22.95
C ASN A 126 10.58 4.63 22.78
N ILE A 127 10.82 4.15 21.57
CA ILE A 127 11.92 3.21 21.26
C ILE A 127 12.84 3.73 20.15
N GLN A 128 12.85 5.04 19.89
CA GLN A 128 13.57 5.64 18.76
C GLN A 128 15.07 5.30 18.70
N GLY A 129 15.70 5.04 19.85
CA GLY A 129 17.10 4.62 19.94
C GLY A 129 17.36 3.12 19.79
N ARG A 130 16.31 2.28 19.63
CA ARG A 130 16.49 0.83 19.44
C ARG A 130 16.81 0.51 17.99
N LEU A 131 17.66 -0.51 17.77
CA LEU A 131 17.93 -1.03 16.43
C LEU A 131 16.70 -1.70 15.83
N GLY A 132 16.50 -1.52 14.52
CA GLY A 132 15.39 -2.11 13.79
C GLY A 132 15.31 -3.63 13.89
N GLY A 133 16.48 -4.29 13.90
CA GLY A 133 16.57 -5.75 13.95
C GLY A 133 16.08 -6.40 15.25
N VAL A 134 15.95 -5.64 16.36
CA VAL A 134 15.47 -6.17 17.65
C VAL A 134 13.99 -5.86 17.91
N LEU A 135 13.32 -5.23 16.95
CA LEU A 135 11.90 -4.90 17.05
C LEU A 135 11.01 -6.12 16.83
N SER A 136 9.84 -6.13 17.46
CA SER A 136 8.79 -7.11 17.12
C SER A 136 8.29 -6.93 15.68
N GLY A 137 7.69 -7.97 15.09
CA GLY A 137 7.15 -7.90 13.72
C GLY A 137 6.16 -6.74 13.52
N GLY A 138 5.30 -6.47 14.49
CA GLY A 138 4.37 -5.33 14.45
C GLY A 138 5.07 -3.99 14.50
N GLN A 139 6.10 -3.85 15.35
CA GLN A 139 6.91 -2.63 15.41
C GLN A 139 7.69 -2.41 14.10
N GLN A 140 8.23 -3.47 13.50
CA GLN A 140 8.90 -3.40 12.19
C GLN A 140 7.93 -2.96 11.09
N GLN A 141 6.69 -3.47 11.09
CA GLN A 141 5.68 -3.08 10.13
C GLN A 141 5.30 -1.60 10.29
N MET A 142 5.05 -1.15 11.52
CA MET A 142 4.79 0.26 11.80
C MET A 142 5.98 1.15 11.40
N LEU A 143 7.22 0.72 11.66
CA LEU A 143 8.43 1.42 11.23
C LEU A 143 8.53 1.53 9.70
N THR A 144 8.14 0.49 8.97
CA THR A 144 8.16 0.51 7.50
C THR A 144 7.16 1.53 6.94
N ILE A 145 5.95 1.60 7.51
CA ILE A 145 4.94 2.61 7.15
C ILE A 145 5.46 4.00 7.51
N ALA A 146 5.90 4.20 8.76
CA ALA A 146 6.43 5.46 9.25
C ALA A 146 7.58 5.99 8.38
N ARG A 147 8.51 5.12 8.02
CA ARG A 147 9.61 5.45 7.10
C ARG A 147 9.11 5.87 5.72
N SER A 148 8.08 5.22 5.20
CA SER A 148 7.50 5.57 3.90
C SER A 148 6.84 6.95 3.94
N LEU A 149 6.22 7.35 5.07
CA LEU A 149 5.66 8.69 5.29
C LEU A 149 6.72 9.79 5.27
N MET A 150 7.93 9.53 5.81
CA MET A 150 9.04 10.48 5.76
C MET A 150 9.47 10.84 4.33
N GLY A 151 9.10 10.01 3.33
CA GLY A 151 9.23 10.30 1.91
C GLY A 151 8.21 11.30 1.37
N ASN A 152 7.26 11.74 2.19
CA ASN A 152 6.16 12.64 1.85
C ASN A 152 5.31 12.15 0.66
N PRO A 153 4.76 10.93 0.71
CA PRO A 153 3.94 10.40 -0.36
C PRO A 153 2.59 11.11 -0.42
N ARG A 154 2.05 11.24 -1.64
CA ARG A 154 0.68 11.68 -1.90
C ARG A 154 -0.27 10.50 -2.12
N LEU A 155 0.30 9.35 -2.46
CA LEU A 155 -0.38 8.07 -2.54
C LEU A 155 0.53 6.99 -1.95
N LEU A 156 -0.02 6.14 -1.09
CA LEU A 156 0.70 5.05 -0.44
C LEU A 156 0.17 3.70 -0.91
N LEU A 157 1.06 2.88 -1.45
CA LEU A 157 0.80 1.48 -1.76
C LEU A 157 1.16 0.64 -0.53
N LEU A 158 0.19 -0.10 0.03
CA LEU A 158 0.34 -0.99 1.17
C LEU A 158 0.11 -2.44 0.73
N ASP A 159 1.17 -3.25 0.78
CA ASP A 159 1.13 -4.65 0.36
C ASP A 159 1.08 -5.56 1.58
N GLU A 160 -0.09 -6.15 1.84
CA GLU A 160 -0.42 -7.06 2.93
C GLU A 160 0.08 -6.59 4.32
N PRO A 161 -0.26 -5.36 4.75
CA PRO A 161 0.28 -4.78 5.98
C PRO A 161 -0.13 -5.54 7.25
N SER A 162 -1.20 -6.33 7.22
CA SER A 162 -1.69 -7.10 8.38
C SER A 162 -1.11 -8.51 8.45
N GLU A 163 -0.41 -9.00 7.42
CA GLU A 163 0.05 -10.39 7.35
C GLU A 163 1.05 -10.75 8.44
N GLY A 164 0.83 -11.92 9.05
CA GLY A 164 1.70 -12.46 10.09
C GLY A 164 1.74 -11.65 11.39
N LEU A 165 0.77 -10.75 11.61
CA LEU A 165 0.64 -9.96 12.83
C LEU A 165 -0.39 -10.58 13.79
N ALA A 166 -0.16 -10.40 15.09
CA ALA A 166 -1.13 -10.77 16.10
C ALA A 166 -2.42 -9.92 15.98
N PRO A 167 -3.61 -10.45 16.31
CA PRO A 167 -4.89 -9.74 16.13
C PRO A 167 -4.92 -8.33 16.70
N ARG A 168 -4.41 -8.13 17.91
CA ARG A 168 -4.33 -6.82 18.56
C ARG A 168 -3.45 -5.82 17.79
N VAL A 169 -2.37 -6.31 17.16
CA VAL A 169 -1.48 -5.47 16.35
C VAL A 169 -2.18 -5.08 15.03
N VAL A 170 -2.97 -6.00 14.46
CA VAL A 170 -3.80 -5.73 13.27
C VAL A 170 -4.82 -4.63 13.56
N GLU A 171 -5.49 -4.67 14.71
CA GLU A 171 -6.43 -3.62 15.15
C GLU A 171 -5.73 -2.25 15.26
N THR A 172 -4.59 -2.21 15.95
CA THR A 172 -3.79 -0.97 16.04
C THR A 172 -3.34 -0.48 14.67
N MET A 173 -2.92 -1.39 13.77
CA MET A 173 -2.51 -1.06 12.41
C MET A 173 -3.68 -0.45 11.63
N LEU A 174 -4.87 -1.05 11.71
CA LEU A 174 -6.08 -0.52 11.08
C LEU A 174 -6.38 0.91 11.55
N GLU A 175 -6.31 1.17 12.85
CA GLU A 175 -6.51 2.52 13.41
C GLU A 175 -5.51 3.53 12.81
N LYS A 176 -4.22 3.16 12.70
CA LYS A 176 -3.19 4.04 12.14
C LYS A 176 -3.41 4.30 10.65
N VAL A 177 -3.77 3.29 9.88
CA VAL A 177 -4.05 3.46 8.43
C VAL A 177 -5.34 4.28 8.22
N LEU A 178 -6.35 4.12 9.09
CA LEU A 178 -7.54 4.99 9.09
C LEU A 178 -7.18 6.46 9.35
N GLN A 179 -6.29 6.73 10.32
CA GLN A 179 -5.80 8.09 10.58
C GLN A 179 -5.07 8.68 9.37
N LEU A 180 -4.25 7.88 8.67
CA LEU A 180 -3.60 8.28 7.42
C LEU A 180 -4.61 8.64 6.34
N LYS A 181 -5.63 7.81 6.13
CA LYS A 181 -6.72 8.11 5.19
C LYS A 181 -7.45 9.41 5.57
N GLN A 182 -7.77 9.60 6.84
CA GLN A 182 -8.43 10.80 7.35
C GLN A 182 -7.59 12.08 7.19
N SER A 183 -6.26 11.97 7.15
CA SER A 183 -5.37 13.09 6.83
C SER A 183 -5.39 13.49 5.35
N GLY A 184 -6.13 12.74 4.51
CA GLY A 184 -6.24 12.98 3.07
C GLY A 184 -5.23 12.21 2.22
N LEU A 185 -4.46 11.29 2.81
CA LEU A 185 -3.55 10.43 2.05
C LEU A 185 -4.33 9.38 1.27
N SER A 186 -4.10 9.31 -0.05
CA SER A 186 -4.67 8.25 -0.87
C SER A 186 -3.94 6.93 -0.65
N ILE A 187 -4.67 5.83 -0.68
CA ILE A 187 -4.12 4.51 -0.36
C ILE A 187 -4.57 3.49 -1.40
N VAL A 188 -3.64 2.68 -1.90
CA VAL A 188 -3.96 1.41 -2.54
C VAL A 188 -3.52 0.30 -1.60
N LEU A 189 -4.45 -0.54 -1.21
CA LEU A 189 -4.25 -1.62 -0.25
C LEU A 189 -4.36 -2.97 -0.96
N ALA A 190 -3.34 -3.82 -0.88
CA ALA A 190 -3.46 -5.23 -1.21
C ALA A 190 -3.65 -6.01 0.09
N GLU A 191 -4.72 -6.78 0.23
CA GLU A 191 -5.05 -7.49 1.47
C GLU A 191 -5.89 -8.74 1.23
N GLN A 192 -5.80 -9.67 2.19
CA GLN A 192 -6.69 -10.83 2.30
C GLN A 192 -7.64 -10.70 3.49
N ASN A 193 -7.27 -9.90 4.49
CA ASN A 193 -8.06 -9.69 5.70
C ASN A 193 -9.29 -8.83 5.39
N LEU A 194 -10.43 -9.49 5.20
CA LEU A 194 -11.70 -8.83 4.88
C LEU A 194 -12.13 -7.80 5.91
N SER A 195 -11.92 -8.08 7.20
CA SER A 195 -12.28 -7.13 8.26
C SER A 195 -11.45 -5.85 8.11
N PHE A 196 -10.16 -5.96 7.81
CA PHE A 196 -9.28 -4.81 7.57
C PHE A 196 -9.77 -4.00 6.36
N VAL A 197 -10.04 -4.69 5.24
CA VAL A 197 -10.52 -4.07 3.99
C VAL A 197 -11.86 -3.36 4.20
N LEU A 198 -12.87 -4.04 4.74
CA LEU A 198 -14.24 -3.51 4.86
C LEU A 198 -14.36 -2.33 5.83
N ASN A 199 -13.40 -2.15 6.73
CA ASN A 199 -13.36 -1.01 7.64
C ASN A 199 -12.55 0.19 7.08
N LEU A 200 -11.68 -0.04 6.10
CA LEU A 200 -10.78 0.98 5.59
C LEU A 200 -11.18 1.51 4.21
N SER A 201 -11.63 0.63 3.31
CA SER A 201 -11.74 0.91 1.89
C SER A 201 -13.00 1.66 1.51
N ASP A 202 -12.90 2.50 0.49
CA ASP A 202 -14.03 3.11 -0.22
C ASP A 202 -14.46 2.19 -1.37
N HIS A 203 -13.51 1.76 -2.20
CA HIS A 203 -13.72 0.81 -3.29
C HIS A 203 -12.86 -0.45 -3.12
N CYS A 204 -13.41 -1.55 -3.63
CA CYS A 204 -12.81 -2.88 -3.53
C CYS A 204 -12.81 -3.54 -4.92
N HIS A 205 -11.68 -4.14 -5.27
CA HIS A 205 -11.53 -4.96 -6.46
C HIS A 205 -11.09 -6.36 -6.04
N ILE A 206 -11.91 -7.38 -6.34
CA ILE A 206 -11.54 -8.77 -6.06
C ILE A 206 -10.75 -9.30 -7.25
N MET A 207 -9.55 -9.79 -6.97
CA MET A 207 -8.64 -10.38 -7.96
C MET A 207 -8.66 -11.90 -7.91
N GLU A 208 -8.68 -12.51 -9.08
CA GLU A 208 -8.48 -13.94 -9.25
C GLU A 208 -7.64 -14.19 -10.51
N LYS A 209 -6.60 -15.02 -10.40
CA LYS A 209 -5.73 -15.43 -11.52
C LYS A 209 -5.23 -14.28 -12.39
N GLY A 210 -4.86 -13.17 -11.75
CA GLY A 210 -4.29 -12.01 -12.44
C GLY A 210 -5.30 -11.07 -13.10
N GLU A 211 -6.59 -11.24 -12.85
CA GLU A 211 -7.68 -10.40 -13.37
C GLU A 211 -8.53 -9.84 -12.24
N VAL A 212 -9.18 -8.71 -12.49
CA VAL A 212 -10.23 -8.16 -11.61
C VAL A 212 -11.55 -8.84 -11.99
N ARG A 213 -12.15 -9.57 -11.03
CA ARG A 213 -13.42 -10.30 -11.21
C ARG A 213 -14.64 -9.55 -10.68
N TYR A 214 -14.42 -8.68 -9.71
CA TYR A 214 -15.47 -7.86 -9.13
C TYR A 214 -14.92 -6.47 -8.79
N SER A 215 -15.74 -5.46 -8.96
CA SER A 215 -15.46 -4.08 -8.56
C SER A 215 -16.71 -3.47 -7.94
N GLY A 216 -16.57 -2.84 -6.79
CA GLY A 216 -17.68 -2.18 -6.09
C GLY A 216 -17.19 -1.43 -4.86
N THR A 217 -18.09 -0.73 -4.19
CA THR A 217 -17.79 -0.09 -2.91
C THR A 217 -17.66 -1.13 -1.79
N ALA A 218 -16.92 -0.80 -0.73
CA ALA A 218 -16.84 -1.67 0.45
C ALA A 218 -18.23 -1.91 1.08
N LYS A 219 -19.13 -0.93 0.99
CA LYS A 219 -20.52 -1.05 1.45
C LYS A 219 -21.33 -2.06 0.63
N GLU A 220 -21.22 -2.03 -0.70
CA GLU A 220 -21.85 -2.99 -1.59
C GLU A 220 -21.30 -4.38 -1.34
N LEU A 221 -19.98 -4.53 -1.26
CA LEU A 221 -19.34 -5.82 -1.00
C LEU A 221 -19.79 -6.43 0.34
N LYS A 222 -19.94 -5.62 1.39
CA LYS A 222 -20.43 -6.05 2.70
C LYS A 222 -21.88 -6.54 2.66
N SER A 223 -22.70 -6.03 1.72
CA SER A 223 -24.09 -6.44 1.54
C SER A 223 -24.30 -7.66 0.64
N GLN A 224 -23.22 -8.19 0.05
CA GLN A 224 -23.24 -9.29 -0.93
C GLN A 224 -22.37 -10.46 -0.44
N PRO A 225 -22.79 -11.21 0.61
CA PRO A 225 -21.99 -12.31 1.16
C PRO A 225 -21.69 -13.41 0.14
N GLU A 226 -22.55 -13.62 -0.85
CA GLU A 226 -22.37 -14.59 -1.93
C GLU A 226 -21.11 -14.30 -2.78
N ILE A 227 -20.75 -13.03 -2.97
CA ILE A 227 -19.51 -12.64 -3.67
C ILE A 227 -18.29 -12.99 -2.83
N LEU A 228 -18.37 -12.73 -1.51
CA LEU A 228 -17.30 -13.07 -0.59
C LEU A 228 -17.07 -14.59 -0.53
N GLU A 229 -18.17 -15.38 -0.50
CA GLU A 229 -18.10 -16.84 -0.54
C GLU A 229 -17.51 -17.34 -1.87
N GLN A 230 -17.95 -16.80 -2.98
CA GLN A 230 -17.52 -17.24 -4.31
C GLN A 230 -16.01 -17.05 -4.55
N TYR A 231 -15.42 -15.94 -4.10
CA TYR A 231 -14.05 -15.56 -4.47
C TYR A 231 -13.02 -15.66 -3.33
N LEU A 232 -13.47 -15.68 -2.07
CA LEU A 232 -12.59 -15.55 -0.91
C LEU A 232 -12.69 -16.72 0.09
N THR A 233 -13.79 -17.52 0.04
CA THR A 233 -13.90 -18.73 0.84
C THR A 233 -13.28 -19.93 0.11
N LEU A 234 -12.78 -20.92 0.87
CA LEU A 234 -12.18 -22.17 0.37
C LEU A 234 -13.25 -23.11 -0.18
#